data_c0b99fce86456e82002ead20c1228d81
#
_entry.id   c0b99fce86456e82002ead20c1228d81
#
_cell.length_a   1.000
_cell.length_b   1.000
_cell.length_c   1.000
_cell.angle_alpha   90.00
_cell.angle_beta   90.00
_cell.angle_gamma   90.00
#
_symmetry.space_group_name_H-M   'P 1'
#
loop_
_entity.id
_entity.type
_entity.pdbx_description
1 polymer ?
#
loop_
_entity_poly.entity_id
_entity_poly.type
_entity_poly.pdbx_seq_one_letter_code
_entity_poly.pdbx_strand_id
1 'polypeptide(L)' 'MATTTYPVTGMTCEHCVHAVTEELAGLAGVTGVSVDLVAGGESKVTVTSDAPLAAETVTAALDEAGDYRLATA' A
#
# COMPACT_ATOMS: atom_id res chain seq x y z
N MET A 1 -6.77 -3.59 -16.49
CA MET A 1 -6.45 -2.89 -15.22
C MET A 1 -6.96 -3.70 -14.05
N ALA A 2 -6.16 -3.82 -13.04
CA ALA A 2 -6.53 -4.57 -11.84
C ALA A 2 -6.55 -3.61 -10.64
N THR A 3 -7.60 -3.67 -9.84
CA THR A 3 -7.73 -2.89 -8.61
C THR A 3 -7.77 -3.84 -7.44
N THR A 4 -6.86 -3.69 -6.51
CA THR A 4 -6.77 -4.57 -5.34
C THR A 4 -6.64 -3.72 -4.08
N THR A 5 -7.38 -4.09 -3.04
CA THR A 5 -7.30 -3.43 -1.74
C THR A 5 -6.50 -4.31 -0.78
N TYR A 6 -5.50 -3.71 -0.16
CA TYR A 6 -4.63 -4.40 0.78
C TYR A 6 -4.83 -3.81 2.18
N PRO A 7 -5.05 -4.65 3.20
CA PRO A 7 -5.04 -4.17 4.57
C PRO A 7 -3.59 -3.98 5.02
N VAL A 8 -3.28 -2.81 5.55
CA VAL A 8 -1.92 -2.46 5.98
C VAL A 8 -1.95 -1.96 7.41
N THR A 9 -1.06 -2.49 8.23
CA THR A 9 -0.91 -2.06 9.63
C THR A 9 0.35 -1.21 9.79
N GLY A 10 0.40 -0.43 10.86
CA GLY A 10 1.53 0.42 11.19
C GLY A 10 1.40 1.87 10.75
N MET A 11 0.33 2.20 10.02
CA MET A 11 0.08 3.58 9.61
C MET A 11 -0.62 4.34 10.73
N THR A 12 -0.05 5.48 11.12
CA THR A 12 -0.56 6.27 12.25
C THR A 12 -0.87 7.72 11.91
N CYS A 13 -0.42 8.20 10.75
CA CYS A 13 -0.62 9.61 10.36
C CYS A 13 -0.52 9.77 8.85
N GLU A 14 -0.78 10.99 8.37
CA GLU A 14 -0.71 11.30 6.94
C GLU A 14 0.68 11.14 6.34
N HIS A 15 1.73 11.31 7.11
CA HIS A 15 3.10 11.08 6.63
C HIS A 15 3.28 9.62 6.22
N CYS A 16 2.69 8.71 6.97
CA CYS A 16 2.70 7.28 6.63
C CYS A 16 1.97 7.04 5.31
N VAL A 17 0.80 7.66 5.14
CA VAL A 17 0.04 7.57 3.89
C VAL A 17 0.87 8.04 2.72
N HIS A 18 1.57 9.17 2.86
CA HIS A 18 2.41 9.73 1.81
C HIS A 18 3.53 8.79 1.42
N ALA A 19 4.25 8.27 2.41
CA ALA A 19 5.36 7.36 2.17
C ALA A 19 4.90 6.08 1.43
N VAL A 20 3.82 5.48 1.89
CA VAL A 20 3.26 4.27 1.27
C VAL A 20 2.79 4.57 -0.15
N THR A 21 2.10 5.69 -0.35
CA THR A 21 1.59 6.08 -1.65
C THR A 21 2.73 6.26 -2.65
N GLU A 22 3.79 6.96 -2.26
CA GLU A 22 4.95 7.19 -3.14
C GLU A 22 5.65 5.89 -3.52
N GLU A 23 5.85 5.00 -2.57
CA GLU A 23 6.52 3.73 -2.85
C GLU A 23 5.68 2.84 -3.77
N LEU A 24 4.38 2.75 -3.53
CA LEU A 24 3.50 1.94 -4.37
C LEU A 24 3.33 2.56 -5.76
N ALA A 25 3.21 3.89 -5.85
CA ALA A 25 3.08 4.56 -7.13
C ALA A 25 4.33 4.42 -8.00
N GLY A 26 5.49 4.18 -7.39
CA GLY A 26 6.73 3.95 -8.10
C GLY A 26 6.88 2.56 -8.69
N LEU A 27 5.98 1.63 -8.37
CA LEU A 27 6.05 0.29 -8.90
C LEU A 27 5.61 0.26 -10.37
N ALA A 28 6.27 -0.59 -11.16
CA ALA A 28 5.96 -0.71 -12.57
C ALA A 28 4.52 -1.16 -12.77
N GLY A 29 3.80 -0.49 -13.67
CA GLY A 29 2.42 -0.82 -13.99
C GLY A 29 1.38 -0.22 -13.08
N VAL A 30 1.76 0.42 -11.99
CA VAL A 30 0.80 1.06 -11.08
C VAL A 30 0.34 2.39 -11.67
N THR A 31 -0.97 2.54 -11.81
CA THR A 31 -1.58 3.75 -12.36
C THR A 31 -2.29 4.61 -11.33
N GLY A 32 -2.59 4.05 -10.16
CA GLY A 32 -3.20 4.82 -9.08
C GLY A 32 -3.08 4.14 -7.74
N VAL A 33 -2.99 4.93 -6.69
CA VAL A 33 -2.95 4.45 -5.31
C VAL A 33 -3.86 5.33 -4.47
N SER A 34 -4.70 4.70 -3.66
CA SER A 34 -5.58 5.38 -2.74
C SER A 34 -5.47 4.73 -1.37
N VAL A 35 -5.37 5.53 -0.32
CA VAL A 35 -5.23 5.02 1.03
C VAL A 35 -6.35 5.56 1.91
N ASP A 36 -7.02 4.66 2.61
CA ASP A 36 -8.00 5.01 3.63
C ASP A 36 -7.34 4.75 4.98
N LEU A 37 -6.86 5.82 5.60
CA LEU A 37 -6.09 5.74 6.84
C LEU A 37 -6.99 5.39 8.03
N VAL A 38 -6.61 4.36 8.75
CA VAL A 38 -7.19 4.01 10.05
C VAL A 38 -6.04 3.98 11.06
N ALA A 39 -5.88 5.06 11.80
CA ALA A 39 -4.80 5.19 12.77
C ALA A 39 -4.93 4.12 13.87
N GLY A 40 -3.86 3.38 14.10
CA GLY A 40 -3.83 2.32 15.09
C GLY A 40 -4.55 1.04 14.70
N GLY A 41 -5.09 0.97 13.48
CA GLY A 41 -5.80 -0.21 12.97
C GLY A 41 -5.29 -0.61 11.60
N GLU A 42 -6.13 -1.35 10.87
CA GLU A 42 -5.82 -1.76 9.49
C GLU A 42 -6.29 -0.68 8.53
N SER A 43 -5.34 0.04 7.96
CA SER A 43 -5.63 0.99 6.88
C SER A 43 -5.84 0.22 5.58
N LYS A 44 -6.67 0.74 4.70
CA LYS A 44 -6.95 0.10 3.41
C LYS A 44 -6.22 0.83 2.31
N VAL A 45 -5.36 0.11 1.62
CA VAL A 45 -4.59 0.64 0.51
C VAL A 45 -5.13 0.02 -0.77
N THR A 46 -5.68 0.85 -1.64
CA THR A 46 -6.22 0.40 -2.92
C THR A 46 -5.25 0.77 -4.02
N VAL A 47 -4.80 -0.23 -4.75
CA VAL A 47 -3.83 -0.06 -5.83
C VAL A 47 -4.48 -0.44 -7.15
N THR A 48 -4.41 0.46 -8.13
CA THR A 48 -4.83 0.19 -9.50
C THR A 48 -3.58 0.04 -10.36
N SER A 49 -3.51 -1.06 -11.09
CA SER A 49 -2.35 -1.37 -11.91
C SER A 49 -2.77 -2.03 -13.23
N ASP A 50 -1.85 -2.04 -14.21
CA ASP A 50 -2.10 -2.68 -15.51
C ASP A 50 -2.26 -4.19 -15.37
N ALA A 51 -1.57 -4.78 -14.40
CA ALA A 51 -1.66 -6.19 -14.10
C ALA A 51 -1.65 -6.39 -12.58
N PRO A 52 -2.20 -7.49 -12.07
CA PRO A 52 -2.18 -7.76 -10.64
C PRO A 52 -0.75 -7.79 -10.10
N LEU A 53 -0.55 -7.16 -8.94
CA LEU A 53 0.75 -7.15 -8.27
C LEU A 53 0.86 -8.37 -7.36
N ALA A 54 2.07 -8.93 -7.29
CA ALA A 54 2.35 -9.98 -6.32
C ALA A 54 2.38 -9.38 -4.91
N ALA A 55 1.89 -10.12 -3.94
CA ALA A 55 1.91 -9.68 -2.54
C ALA A 55 3.33 -9.35 -2.07
N GLU A 56 4.32 -10.10 -2.55
CA GLU A 56 5.73 -9.87 -2.24
C GLU A 56 6.20 -8.49 -2.72
N THR A 57 5.74 -8.06 -3.89
CA THR A 57 6.08 -6.76 -4.45
C THR A 57 5.51 -5.65 -3.57
N VAL A 58 4.27 -5.78 -3.15
CA VAL A 58 3.62 -4.81 -2.26
C VAL A 58 4.31 -4.79 -0.90
N THR A 59 4.63 -5.95 -0.35
CA THR A 59 5.32 -6.06 0.93
C THR A 59 6.68 -5.38 0.88
N ALA A 60 7.44 -5.58 -0.19
CA ALA A 60 8.73 -4.93 -0.37
C ALA A 60 8.61 -3.42 -0.43
N ALA A 61 7.59 -2.91 -1.13
CA ALA A 61 7.34 -1.47 -1.22
C ALA A 61 6.97 -0.89 0.14
N LEU A 62 6.16 -1.59 0.91
CA LEU A 62 5.80 -1.16 2.26
C LEU A 62 7.00 -1.13 3.18
N ASP A 63 7.89 -2.12 3.07
CA ASP A 63 9.11 -2.19 3.85
C ASP A 63 10.06 -1.03 3.51
N GLU A 64 10.14 -0.66 2.24
CA GLU A 64 10.92 0.52 1.81
C GLU A 64 10.33 1.83 2.33
N ALA A 65 9.01 1.90 2.46
CA ALA A 65 8.34 3.09 2.99
C ALA A 65 8.52 3.26 4.50
N GLY A 66 8.69 2.15 5.23
CA GLY A 66 8.83 2.16 6.68
C GLY A 66 8.48 0.80 7.27
N ASP A 67 8.05 0.80 8.53
CA ASP A 67 7.69 -0.43 9.25
C ASP A 67 6.24 -0.86 9.02
N TYR A 68 5.76 -0.69 7.81
CA TYR A 68 4.38 -1.05 7.47
C TYR A 68 4.30 -2.51 7.05
N ARG A 69 3.19 -3.14 7.38
CA ARG A 69 3.00 -4.57 7.09
C ARG A 69 1.64 -4.84 6.50
N LEU A 70 1.58 -5.77 5.57
CA LEU A 70 0.31 -6.30 5.10
C LEU A 70 -0.32 -7.11 6.22
N ALA A 71 -1.55 -6.77 6.56
CA ALA A 71 -2.34 -7.55 7.51
C ALA A 71 -3.12 -8.62 6.74
N THR A 72 -2.43 -9.66 6.32
CA THR A 72 -3.06 -10.77 5.61
C THR A 72 -3.57 -11.79 6.61
N ALA A 73 -4.75 -12.26 6.34
CA ALA A 73 -5.33 -13.32 7.16
C ALA A 73 -4.65 -14.67 6.86
#